data_dcd1a4d81d4ac32d2f756d0e9c948d2d
#
_entry.id   dcd1a4d81d4ac32d2f756d0e9c948d2d
#
_cell.length_a   1.000
_cell.length_b   1.000
_cell.length_c   1.000
_cell.angle_alpha   90.00
_cell.angle_beta   90.00
_cell.angle_gamma   90.00
#
_symmetry.space_group_name_H-M   'P 1'
#
loop_
_entity.id
_entity.type
_entity.pdbx_description
1 polymer ?
#
loop_
_entity_poly.entity_id
_entity_poly.type
_entity_poly.pdbx_seq_one_letter_code
_entity_poly.pdbx_strand_id
1 'polypeptide(L)'
;MAQSLVVEESLVIPVPAAEAFHRTLPAPLPEVFKRWHGPFPPIKEVLGQTGAWDAAGQTRTVVLAGGGSTREELTSVDPPRSFGYRLSEVTGPMALLVDHVLGEWIFAPVADDAKVTWRWDIYPRKSGSPLTSWALPLFGRMWKGYARQALRDLSVMLTG
;
A
#
# COMPACT_ATOMS: atom_id res chain seq x y z
N MET A 1 -0.59 17.38 -19.15
CA MET A 1 0.12 16.78 -18.04
C MET A 1 -0.75 15.74 -17.37
N ALA A 2 -0.18 14.56 -17.13
CA ALA A 2 -0.90 13.53 -16.41
C ALA A 2 -1.00 13.92 -14.94
N GLN A 3 -2.20 13.91 -14.39
CA GLN A 3 -2.42 14.20 -12.98
C GLN A 3 -2.38 12.90 -12.19
N SER A 4 -1.96 12.98 -10.92
CA SER A 4 -2.02 11.84 -10.04
C SER A 4 -3.46 11.47 -9.72
N LEU A 5 -3.66 10.22 -9.34
CA LEU A 5 -4.97 9.72 -8.91
C LEU A 5 -4.87 9.28 -7.46
N VAL A 6 -5.68 9.89 -6.60
CA VAL A 6 -5.73 9.51 -5.18
C VAL A 6 -6.86 8.52 -4.98
N VAL A 7 -6.54 7.39 -4.37
CA VAL A 7 -7.51 6.37 -3.97
C VAL A 7 -7.26 5.98 -2.51
N GLU A 8 -8.33 5.69 -1.79
CA GLU A 8 -8.22 5.27 -0.40
C GLU A 8 -9.38 4.38 0.02
N GLU A 9 -9.14 3.55 1.01
CA GLU A 9 -10.15 2.73 1.67
C GLU A 9 -9.87 2.71 3.16
N SER A 10 -10.91 2.52 3.97
CA SER A 10 -10.81 2.50 5.41
C SER A 10 -11.60 1.35 6.00
N LEU A 11 -11.18 0.92 7.18
CA LEU A 11 -11.89 -0.09 7.97
C LEU A 11 -11.71 0.23 9.45
N VAL A 12 -12.78 0.14 10.23
CA VAL A 12 -12.68 0.24 11.68
C VAL A 12 -12.34 -1.15 12.22
N ILE A 13 -11.23 -1.24 12.95
CA ILE A 13 -10.71 -2.48 13.50
C ILE A 13 -10.80 -2.40 15.02
N PRO A 14 -11.32 -3.45 15.71
CA PRO A 14 -11.53 -3.40 17.17
C PRO A 14 -10.26 -3.62 17.98
N VAL A 15 -9.27 -2.75 17.77
CA VAL A 15 -8.06 -2.64 18.58
C VAL A 15 -7.74 -1.16 18.74
N PRO A 16 -7.02 -0.76 19.80
CA PRO A 16 -6.63 0.65 19.97
C PRO A 16 -5.77 1.13 18.80
N ALA A 17 -5.94 2.41 18.43
CA ALA A 17 -5.22 2.98 17.28
C ALA A 17 -3.69 2.87 17.41
N ALA A 18 -3.16 3.10 18.62
CA ALA A 18 -1.72 2.98 18.85
C ALA A 18 -1.23 1.55 18.65
N GLU A 19 -1.99 0.57 19.10
CA GLU A 19 -1.64 -0.84 18.88
C GLU A 19 -1.69 -1.18 17.40
N ALA A 20 -2.72 -0.73 16.70
CA ALA A 20 -2.85 -0.95 15.25
C ALA A 20 -1.64 -0.40 14.51
N PHE A 21 -1.21 0.83 14.84
CA PHE A 21 -0.03 1.45 14.23
C PHE A 21 1.23 0.62 14.49
N HIS A 22 1.50 0.32 15.76
CA HIS A 22 2.76 -0.34 16.13
C HIS A 22 2.86 -1.78 15.63
N ARG A 23 1.73 -2.43 15.37
CA ARG A 23 1.71 -3.78 14.81
C ARG A 23 1.66 -3.81 13.30
N THR A 24 1.14 -2.77 12.65
CA THR A 24 1.04 -2.71 11.18
C THR A 24 2.36 -2.28 10.55
N LEU A 25 3.03 -1.28 11.11
CA LEU A 25 4.27 -0.76 10.52
C LEU A 25 5.31 -1.86 10.23
N PRO A 26 5.66 -2.74 11.19
CA PRO A 26 6.64 -3.80 10.93
C PRO A 26 6.05 -5.09 10.38
N ALA A 27 4.74 -5.14 10.10
CA ALA A 27 4.09 -6.38 9.70
C ALA A 27 4.68 -6.94 8.40
N PRO A 28 4.89 -8.26 8.32
CA PRO A 28 5.34 -8.87 7.07
C PRO A 28 4.30 -8.67 5.98
N LEU A 29 4.71 -7.99 4.89
CA LEU A 29 3.77 -7.68 3.80
C LEU A 29 3.10 -8.91 3.19
N PRO A 30 3.78 -10.07 3.03
CA PRO A 30 3.10 -11.25 2.51
C PRO A 30 1.95 -11.76 3.36
N GLU A 31 1.90 -11.40 4.64
CA GLU A 31 0.80 -11.80 5.52
C GLU A 31 -0.41 -10.86 5.41
N VAL A 32 -0.20 -9.63 4.95
CA VAL A 32 -1.27 -8.66 4.73
C VAL A 32 -1.80 -8.75 3.30
N PHE A 33 -0.90 -8.94 2.33
CA PHE A 33 -1.22 -9.00 0.91
C PHE A 33 -0.98 -10.42 0.39
N LYS A 34 -1.78 -11.36 0.85
CA LYS A 34 -1.53 -12.79 0.65
C LYS A 34 -2.37 -13.44 -0.43
N ARG A 35 -3.31 -12.70 -1.04
CA ARG A 35 -4.24 -13.26 -2.03
C ARG A 35 -4.37 -12.36 -3.25
N TRP A 36 -4.64 -12.97 -4.39
CA TRP A 36 -5.02 -12.23 -5.59
C TRP A 36 -6.37 -11.53 -5.37
N HIS A 37 -6.51 -10.35 -5.97
CA HIS A 37 -7.80 -9.68 -6.09
C HIS A 37 -7.88 -9.12 -7.52
N GLY A 38 -8.64 -9.78 -8.41
CA GLY A 38 -8.64 -9.44 -9.82
C GLY A 38 -7.21 -9.51 -10.37
N PRO A 39 -6.73 -8.44 -11.03
CA PRO A 39 -5.37 -8.42 -11.57
C PRO A 39 -4.29 -8.10 -10.53
N PHE A 40 -4.68 -7.77 -9.29
CA PHE A 40 -3.72 -7.38 -8.25
C PHE A 40 -3.15 -8.61 -7.56
N PRO A 41 -1.81 -8.79 -7.63
CA PRO A 41 -1.17 -9.96 -7.08
C PRO A 41 -0.90 -9.85 -5.58
N PRO A 42 -0.76 -11.00 -4.91
CA PRO A 42 -0.22 -10.99 -3.55
C PRO A 42 1.26 -10.60 -3.56
N ILE A 43 1.76 -10.19 -2.41
CA ILE A 43 3.18 -9.96 -2.23
C ILE A 43 3.83 -11.30 -1.90
N LYS A 44 4.79 -11.69 -2.73
CA LYS A 44 5.48 -12.97 -2.61
C LYS A 44 6.55 -12.94 -1.52
N GLU A 45 7.39 -11.89 -1.55
CA GLU A 45 8.48 -11.75 -0.59
C GLU A 45 8.98 -10.32 -0.55
N VAL A 46 9.75 -10.00 0.48
CA VAL A 46 10.41 -8.71 0.65
C VAL A 46 11.91 -8.96 0.76
N LEU A 47 12.71 -8.26 -0.05
CA LEU A 47 14.15 -8.45 -0.12
C LEU A 47 14.89 -7.16 0.21
N GLY A 48 16.10 -7.32 0.76
CA GLY A 48 17.04 -6.22 0.94
C GLY A 48 16.55 -5.10 1.87
N GLN A 49 15.72 -5.43 2.84
CA GLN A 49 15.24 -4.43 3.79
C GLN A 49 16.39 -3.88 4.61
N THR A 50 16.51 -2.55 4.62
CA THR A 50 17.48 -1.84 5.46
C THR A 50 16.80 -1.46 6.76
N GLY A 51 17.42 -1.83 7.90
CA GLY A 51 16.87 -1.51 9.22
C GLY A 51 15.62 -2.32 9.59
N ALA A 52 14.98 -1.89 10.67
CA ALA A 52 13.83 -2.58 11.26
C ALA A 52 12.47 -2.12 10.71
N TRP A 53 12.48 -1.33 9.67
CA TRP A 53 11.30 -0.70 9.07
C TRP A 53 10.56 0.17 10.08
N ASP A 54 11.31 1.12 10.64
CA ASP A 54 10.83 1.98 11.73
C ASP A 54 11.28 3.44 11.59
N ALA A 55 12.02 3.78 10.54
CA ALA A 55 12.54 5.13 10.34
C ALA A 55 12.53 5.53 8.87
N ALA A 56 12.25 6.80 8.61
CA ALA A 56 12.30 7.35 7.26
C ALA A 56 13.69 7.15 6.64
N GLY A 57 13.71 6.85 5.34
CA GLY A 57 14.92 6.58 4.58
C GLY A 57 15.25 5.11 4.42
N GLN A 58 14.62 4.23 5.17
CA GLN A 58 14.80 2.78 5.03
C GLN A 58 14.13 2.31 3.74
N THR A 59 14.75 1.33 3.07
CA THR A 59 14.29 0.82 1.78
C THR A 59 14.22 -0.69 1.76
N ARG A 60 13.43 -1.22 0.82
CA ARG A 60 13.33 -2.65 0.58
C ARG A 60 12.76 -2.87 -0.83
N THR A 61 12.91 -4.08 -1.35
CA THR A 61 12.28 -4.49 -2.61
C THR A 61 11.09 -5.38 -2.31
N VAL A 62 9.94 -5.03 -2.85
CA VAL A 62 8.72 -5.82 -2.73
C VAL A 62 8.56 -6.62 -4.00
N VAL A 63 8.54 -7.95 -3.87
CA VAL A 63 8.38 -8.86 -5.01
C VAL A 63 6.95 -9.37 -5.04
N LEU A 64 6.30 -9.20 -6.19
CA LEU A 64 4.91 -9.57 -6.39
C LEU A 64 4.82 -10.95 -7.06
N ALA A 65 3.79 -11.71 -6.72
CA ALA A 65 3.48 -12.90 -7.48
C ALA A 65 3.11 -12.47 -8.91
N GLY A 66 3.50 -13.26 -9.90
CA GLY A 66 3.22 -12.91 -11.30
C GLY A 66 4.30 -12.09 -11.99
N GLY A 67 5.43 -11.86 -11.34
CA GLY A 67 6.64 -11.35 -12.00
C GLY A 67 6.91 -9.85 -11.86
N GLY A 68 6.12 -9.14 -11.07
CA GLY A 68 6.37 -7.72 -10.83
C GLY A 68 7.17 -7.47 -9.56
N SER A 69 7.76 -6.28 -9.46
CA SER A 69 8.45 -5.84 -8.25
C SER A 69 8.42 -4.32 -8.16
N THR A 70 8.69 -3.81 -6.97
CA THR A 70 8.81 -2.37 -6.76
C THR A 70 9.78 -2.12 -5.61
N ARG A 71 10.51 -1.01 -5.71
CA ARG A 71 11.33 -0.51 -4.62
C ARG A 71 10.44 0.30 -3.68
N GLU A 72 10.49 -0.01 -2.41
CA GLU A 72 9.73 0.73 -1.40
C GLU A 72 10.69 1.49 -0.49
N GLU A 73 10.39 2.76 -0.26
CA GLU A 73 11.12 3.61 0.68
C GLU A 73 10.15 4.14 1.72
N LEU A 74 10.48 3.98 2.99
CA LEU A 74 9.71 4.57 4.08
C LEU A 74 10.04 6.06 4.12
N THR A 75 9.05 6.90 3.85
CA THR A 75 9.27 8.35 3.70
C THR A 75 8.92 9.16 4.94
N SER A 76 8.01 8.63 5.77
CA SER A 76 7.63 9.30 7.01
C SER A 76 7.14 8.29 8.03
N VAL A 77 7.42 8.57 9.30
CA VAL A 77 6.90 7.78 10.43
C VAL A 77 6.48 8.77 11.50
N ASP A 78 5.17 8.85 11.77
CA ASP A 78 4.58 9.75 12.76
C ASP A 78 3.79 8.93 13.77
N PRO A 79 4.46 8.30 14.75
CA PRO A 79 3.77 7.42 15.72
C PRO A 79 2.85 8.22 16.64
N PRO A 80 1.70 7.69 16.99
CA PRO A 80 1.07 6.46 16.51
C PRO A 80 0.01 6.72 15.45
N ARG A 81 0.17 7.77 14.63
CA ARG A 81 -0.87 8.28 13.72
C ARG A 81 -0.74 7.79 12.29
N SER A 82 0.48 7.77 11.74
CA SER A 82 0.63 7.44 10.32
C SER A 82 2.05 7.07 9.96
N PHE A 83 2.21 6.41 8.82
CA PHE A 83 3.49 6.28 8.15
C PHE A 83 3.26 6.33 6.65
N GLY A 84 4.24 6.89 5.94
CA GLY A 84 4.18 7.04 4.48
C GLY A 84 5.34 6.33 3.81
N TYR A 85 5.13 5.98 2.54
CA TYR A 85 6.15 5.29 1.76
C TYR A 85 6.03 5.69 0.29
N ARG A 86 7.09 5.42 -0.46
CA ARG A 86 7.13 5.63 -1.91
C ARG A 86 7.46 4.32 -2.59
N LEU A 87 6.66 3.97 -3.60
CA LEU A 87 6.95 2.86 -4.50
C LEU A 87 7.52 3.43 -5.79
N SER A 88 8.69 2.95 -6.18
CA SER A 88 9.37 3.37 -7.40
C SER A 88 9.99 2.15 -8.08
N GLU A 89 10.65 2.37 -9.22
CA GLU A 89 11.27 1.28 -10.00
C GLU A 89 10.28 0.13 -10.21
N VAL A 90 9.06 0.49 -10.60
CA VAL A 90 7.97 -0.48 -10.80
C VAL A 90 8.28 -1.34 -12.02
N THR A 91 8.19 -2.65 -11.86
CA THR A 91 8.34 -3.62 -12.95
C THR A 91 7.12 -4.52 -13.04
N GLY A 92 7.00 -5.25 -14.16
CA GLY A 92 5.86 -6.12 -14.39
C GLY A 92 4.66 -5.38 -14.97
N PRO A 93 3.48 -5.99 -14.94
CA PRO A 93 2.29 -5.43 -15.60
C PRO A 93 1.91 -4.03 -15.13
N MET A 94 2.07 -3.72 -13.85
CA MET A 94 1.72 -2.41 -13.32
C MET A 94 2.60 -1.30 -13.92
N ALA A 95 3.81 -1.64 -14.35
CA ALA A 95 4.74 -0.68 -14.94
C ALA A 95 4.22 -0.08 -16.26
N LEU A 96 3.27 -0.72 -16.90
CA LEU A 96 2.66 -0.18 -18.13
C LEU A 96 1.85 1.07 -17.86
N LEU A 97 1.35 1.23 -16.66
CA LEU A 97 0.44 2.30 -16.29
C LEU A 97 1.01 3.24 -15.23
N VAL A 98 1.75 2.71 -14.27
CA VAL A 98 2.18 3.43 -13.08
C VAL A 98 3.68 3.70 -13.11
N ASP A 99 4.06 4.98 -12.91
CA ASP A 99 5.47 5.37 -12.75
C ASP A 99 5.90 5.18 -11.29
N HIS A 100 5.18 5.79 -10.36
CA HIS A 100 5.45 5.64 -8.94
C HIS A 100 4.17 5.88 -8.13
N VAL A 101 4.22 5.54 -6.86
CA VAL A 101 3.09 5.69 -5.94
C VAL A 101 3.62 6.29 -4.64
N LEU A 102 2.87 7.24 -4.08
CA LEU A 102 3.04 7.67 -2.70
C LEU A 102 1.94 7.00 -1.88
N GLY A 103 2.33 6.17 -0.93
CA GLY A 103 1.39 5.45 -0.09
C GLY A 103 1.39 5.98 1.33
N GLU A 104 0.27 5.82 2.01
CA GLU A 104 0.16 6.24 3.41
C GLU A 104 -0.82 5.35 4.16
N TRP A 105 -0.45 4.99 5.38
CA TRP A 105 -1.32 4.33 6.33
C TRP A 105 -1.63 5.29 7.46
N ILE A 106 -2.91 5.48 7.76
CA ILE A 106 -3.39 6.43 8.77
C ILE A 106 -4.20 5.68 9.81
N PHE A 107 -3.90 5.95 11.08
CA PHE A 107 -4.53 5.26 12.22
C PHE A 107 -5.17 6.30 13.10
N ALA A 108 -6.50 6.38 13.09
CA ALA A 108 -7.25 7.35 13.86
C ALA A 108 -8.10 6.64 14.92
N PRO A 109 -8.12 7.13 16.16
CA PRO A 109 -8.99 6.54 17.17
C PRO A 109 -10.46 6.83 16.89
N VAL A 110 -11.31 5.81 17.03
CA VAL A 110 -12.76 5.91 16.97
C VAL A 110 -13.25 5.18 18.22
N ALA A 111 -13.57 5.94 19.28
CA ALA A 111 -13.77 5.37 20.62
C ALA A 111 -12.54 4.54 21.02
N ASP A 112 -12.72 3.28 21.37
CA ASP A 112 -11.60 2.39 21.74
C ASP A 112 -11.03 1.63 20.54
N ASP A 113 -11.57 1.86 19.36
CA ASP A 113 -11.18 1.16 18.12
C ASP A 113 -10.27 2.03 17.26
N ALA A 114 -9.76 1.46 16.17
CA ALA A 114 -8.92 2.15 15.21
C ALA A 114 -9.63 2.22 13.86
N LYS A 115 -9.74 3.43 13.31
CA LYS A 115 -10.06 3.58 11.89
C LYS A 115 -8.74 3.56 11.14
N VAL A 116 -8.51 2.51 10.37
CA VAL A 116 -7.31 2.34 9.57
C VAL A 116 -7.63 2.70 8.13
N THR A 117 -6.88 3.65 7.57
CA THR A 117 -7.03 4.11 6.19
C THR A 117 -5.75 3.79 5.43
N TRP A 118 -5.89 3.19 4.26
CA TRP A 118 -4.80 2.96 3.33
C TRP A 118 -5.06 3.81 2.09
N ARG A 119 -4.09 4.68 1.75
CA ARG A 119 -4.19 5.64 0.66
C ARG A 119 -3.04 5.45 -0.31
N TRP A 120 -3.36 5.54 -1.59
CA TRP A 120 -2.38 5.62 -2.67
C TRP A 120 -2.61 6.90 -3.46
N ASP A 121 -1.51 7.60 -3.74
CA ASP A 121 -1.47 8.68 -4.72
C ASP A 121 -0.66 8.13 -5.89
N ILE A 122 -1.37 7.81 -6.98
CA ILE A 122 -0.81 7.07 -8.11
C ILE A 122 -0.38 8.05 -9.19
N TYR A 123 0.92 8.04 -9.52
CA TYR A 123 1.47 8.88 -10.58
C TYR A 123 1.61 8.05 -11.85
N PRO A 124 0.87 8.41 -12.92
CA PRO A 124 0.88 7.61 -14.13
C PRO A 124 2.19 7.77 -14.91
N ARG A 125 2.53 6.74 -15.66
CA ARG A 125 3.68 6.78 -16.54
C ARG A 125 3.43 7.82 -17.66
N LYS A 126 4.43 8.62 -17.96
CA LYS A 126 4.36 9.66 -18.98
C LYS A 126 4.57 9.03 -20.36
N SER A 127 3.55 8.36 -20.86
CA SER A 127 3.64 7.71 -22.16
C SER A 127 2.97 8.49 -23.29
N GLY A 128 2.21 9.52 -22.96
CA GLY A 128 1.39 10.22 -23.93
C GLY A 128 0.31 9.36 -24.56
N SER A 129 0.12 8.15 -24.06
CA SER A 129 -0.86 7.22 -24.58
C SER A 129 -2.26 7.59 -24.12
N PRO A 130 -3.26 7.67 -25.03
CA PRO A 130 -4.64 7.86 -24.63
C PRO A 130 -5.17 6.73 -23.73
N LEU A 131 -4.50 5.58 -23.77
CA LEU A 131 -4.86 4.43 -22.94
C LEU A 131 -4.80 4.77 -21.44
N THR A 132 -3.80 5.56 -21.03
CA THR A 132 -3.60 5.92 -19.62
C THR A 132 -4.79 6.73 -19.08
N SER A 133 -5.41 7.58 -19.90
CA SER A 133 -6.48 8.46 -19.42
C SER A 133 -7.75 7.71 -19.00
N TRP A 134 -8.05 6.56 -19.60
CA TRP A 134 -9.21 5.76 -19.18
C TRP A 134 -8.82 4.54 -18.34
N ALA A 135 -7.62 4.00 -18.56
CA ALA A 135 -7.17 2.83 -17.80
C ALA A 135 -6.84 3.17 -16.36
N LEU A 136 -6.30 4.36 -16.09
CA LEU A 136 -5.93 4.76 -14.74
C LEU A 136 -7.13 4.84 -13.78
N PRO A 137 -8.26 5.48 -14.14
CA PRO A 137 -9.44 5.46 -13.28
C PRO A 137 -9.99 4.05 -13.03
N LEU A 138 -9.93 3.16 -14.03
CA LEU A 138 -10.34 1.78 -13.88
C LEU A 138 -9.40 1.04 -12.92
N PHE A 139 -8.09 1.25 -13.06
CA PHE A 139 -7.10 0.69 -12.15
C PHE A 139 -7.40 1.12 -10.70
N GLY A 140 -7.68 2.41 -10.47
CA GLY A 140 -7.99 2.93 -9.15
C GLY A 140 -9.25 2.32 -8.56
N ARG A 141 -10.27 2.09 -9.39
CA ARG A 141 -11.51 1.45 -8.96
C ARG A 141 -11.26 0.00 -8.53
N MET A 142 -10.46 -0.73 -9.29
CA MET A 142 -10.09 -2.10 -8.95
C MET A 142 -9.19 -2.15 -7.71
N TRP A 143 -8.31 -1.17 -7.54
CA TRP A 143 -7.45 -1.07 -6.37
C TRP A 143 -8.27 -1.00 -5.09
N LYS A 144 -9.41 -0.31 -5.11
CA LYS A 144 -10.25 -0.20 -3.91
C LYS A 144 -10.73 -1.56 -3.41
N GLY A 145 -11.06 -2.48 -4.30
CA GLY A 145 -11.41 -3.84 -3.92
C GLY A 145 -10.23 -4.59 -3.29
N TYR A 146 -9.06 -4.44 -3.87
CA TYR A 146 -7.83 -5.00 -3.33
C TYR A 146 -7.53 -4.43 -1.94
N ALA A 147 -7.70 -3.11 -1.77
CA ALA A 147 -7.48 -2.46 -0.49
C ALA A 147 -8.45 -2.94 0.59
N ARG A 148 -9.73 -3.13 0.25
CA ARG A 148 -10.70 -3.68 1.20
C ARG A 148 -10.31 -5.07 1.66
N GLN A 149 -9.83 -5.89 0.73
CA GLN A 149 -9.35 -7.23 1.06
C GLN A 149 -8.15 -7.17 2.01
N ALA A 150 -7.18 -6.30 1.71
CA ALA A 150 -5.99 -6.13 2.54
C ALA A 150 -6.34 -5.65 3.95
N LEU A 151 -7.27 -4.70 4.05
CA LEU A 151 -7.72 -4.19 5.35
C LEU A 151 -8.43 -5.27 6.17
N ARG A 152 -9.22 -6.13 5.52
CA ARG A 152 -9.86 -7.25 6.21
C ARG A 152 -8.82 -8.27 6.70
N ASP A 153 -7.82 -8.57 5.86
CA ASP A 153 -6.75 -9.49 6.25
C ASP A 153 -5.91 -8.89 7.38
N LEU A 154 -5.66 -7.58 7.34
CA LEU A 154 -4.99 -6.88 8.44
C LEU A 154 -5.82 -6.95 9.73
N SER A 155 -7.14 -6.77 9.63
CA SER A 155 -8.03 -6.86 10.77
C SER A 155 -7.95 -8.24 11.43
N VAL A 156 -7.95 -9.31 10.64
CA VAL A 156 -7.78 -10.68 11.15
C VAL A 156 -6.45 -10.84 11.88
N MET A 157 -5.38 -10.31 11.31
CA MET A 157 -4.04 -10.37 11.92
C MET A 157 -4.01 -9.61 13.25
N LEU A 158 -4.64 -8.43 13.31
CA LEU A 158 -4.61 -7.59 14.52
C LEU A 158 -5.54 -8.09 15.62
N THR A 159 -6.58 -8.85 15.28
CA THR A 159 -7.57 -9.34 16.25
C THR A 159 -7.42 -10.82 16.58
N GLY A 160 -6.55 -11.52 15.87
CA GLY A 160 -6.31 -12.94 16.06
C GLY A 160 -5.31 -13.29 17.16
#